data_d5301f65306baee41d59d17bec4dc6b7
#
_entry.id   d5301f65306baee41d59d17bec4dc6b7
#
_cell.length_a   1.000
_cell.length_b   1.000
_cell.length_c   1.000
_cell.angle_alpha   90.00
_cell.angle_beta   90.00
_cell.angle_gamma   90.00
#
_symmetry.space_group_name_H-M   'P 1'
#
loop_
_entity.id
_entity.type
_entity.pdbx_description
1 polymer ?
#
loop_
_entity_poly.entity_id
_entity_poly.type
_entity_poly.pdbx_seq_one_letter_code
_entity_poly.pdbx_strand_id
1 'polypeptide(L)'
;MNLNNLKVSVVIPSFNGEKLLKKNLPYVLRAMGNPSNFIKEIIVVDDGSSDNSVDLIKNKFPQVKLVRHKINRGFSASVNLGVKIAKGDLVCLINNDVIPENNFLANTLGHFEKEDTFAVSLHEEGYGWAEGVFREGYIMHSPGKEDTKVHSTFWVNGGSGVFRKSLWKKLGGMDDKLLSPFYWEDLDICYRAIKRGLKLYWEPRARVLHKHETTISKFPKKYVERIRERNHLLFIWKNLTSQSLFRRHVTGLFKRLARHPGYLRIVLVALLRLREVKRARRKEK
;
A
#
# COMPACT_ATOMS: atom_id res chain seq x y z
N MET A 1 17.35 1.22 16.44
CA MET A 1 17.89 0.30 15.40
C MET A 1 19.23 0.87 14.93
N ASN A 2 20.32 0.09 14.86
CA ASN A 2 21.59 0.61 14.38
C ASN A 2 21.55 0.68 12.84
N LEU A 3 21.64 1.87 12.28
CA LEU A 3 21.56 2.08 10.82
C LEU A 3 22.67 1.33 10.05
N ASN A 4 23.85 1.13 10.65
CA ASN A 4 24.98 0.45 9.98
C ASN A 4 24.71 -1.02 9.62
N ASN A 5 23.71 -1.67 10.23
CA ASN A 5 23.34 -3.05 9.97
C ASN A 5 21.96 -3.20 9.31
N LEU A 6 21.36 -2.07 8.94
CA LEU A 6 20.02 -2.07 8.34
C LEU A 6 20.04 -2.73 6.96
N LYS A 7 19.02 -3.53 6.68
CA LYS A 7 18.83 -4.20 5.38
C LYS A 7 17.46 -3.86 4.83
N VAL A 8 17.41 -3.44 3.58
CA VAL A 8 16.16 -3.16 2.86
C VAL A 8 15.93 -4.23 1.80
N SER A 9 14.72 -4.80 1.77
CA SER A 9 14.22 -5.60 0.66
C SER A 9 13.25 -4.76 -0.18
N VAL A 10 13.49 -4.65 -1.48
CA VAL A 10 12.53 -4.02 -2.39
C VAL A 10 11.57 -5.09 -2.89
N VAL A 11 10.26 -4.86 -2.77
CA VAL A 11 9.20 -5.77 -3.22
C VAL A 11 8.37 -5.08 -4.29
N ILE A 12 8.24 -5.76 -5.44
CA ILE A 12 7.54 -5.27 -6.63
C ILE A 12 6.44 -6.27 -7.00
N PRO A 13 5.17 -6.00 -6.63
CA PRO A 13 4.06 -6.79 -7.14
C PRO A 13 3.85 -6.49 -8.63
N SER A 14 3.59 -7.54 -9.43
CA SER A 14 3.40 -7.38 -10.88
C SER A 14 2.39 -8.37 -11.44
N PHE A 15 1.52 -7.89 -12.33
CA PHE A 15 0.59 -8.71 -13.09
C PHE A 15 0.54 -8.22 -14.54
N ASN A 16 0.89 -9.11 -15.49
CA ASN A 16 1.00 -8.78 -16.91
C ASN A 16 1.83 -7.49 -17.13
N GLY A 17 3.01 -7.45 -16.50
CA GLY A 17 3.85 -6.27 -16.39
C GLY A 17 5.12 -6.28 -17.23
N GLU A 18 5.24 -7.16 -18.24
CA GLU A 18 6.47 -7.34 -19.04
C GLU A 18 7.08 -6.01 -19.49
N LYS A 19 6.27 -5.15 -20.13
CA LYS A 19 6.74 -3.86 -20.68
C LYS A 19 7.23 -2.92 -19.57
N LEU A 20 6.51 -2.85 -18.45
CA LEU A 20 6.85 -1.99 -17.33
C LEU A 20 8.10 -2.49 -16.59
N LEU A 21 8.19 -3.79 -16.33
CA LEU A 21 9.36 -4.41 -15.71
C LEU A 21 10.61 -4.21 -16.58
N LYS A 22 10.50 -4.45 -17.90
CA LYS A 22 11.61 -4.22 -18.83
C LYS A 22 12.15 -2.80 -18.80
N LYS A 23 11.23 -1.82 -18.67
CA LYS A 23 11.56 -0.38 -18.67
C LYS A 23 12.09 0.10 -17.32
N ASN A 24 11.46 -0.31 -16.22
CA ASN A 24 11.65 0.33 -14.91
C ASN A 24 12.59 -0.44 -13.98
N LEU A 25 12.68 -1.78 -14.09
CA LEU A 25 13.54 -2.60 -13.24
C LEU A 25 15.04 -2.21 -13.30
N PRO A 26 15.61 -1.76 -14.44
CA PRO A 26 16.97 -1.25 -14.49
C PRO A 26 17.25 -0.08 -13.54
N TYR A 27 16.28 0.81 -13.30
CA TYR A 27 16.43 1.91 -12.34
C TYR A 27 16.48 1.42 -10.89
N VAL A 28 15.67 0.42 -10.56
CA VAL A 28 15.67 -0.21 -9.22
C VAL A 28 17.01 -0.94 -8.98
N LEU A 29 17.53 -1.62 -10.00
CA LEU A 29 18.85 -2.26 -9.94
C LEU A 29 19.99 -1.25 -9.80
N ARG A 30 19.90 -0.11 -10.48
CA ARG A 30 20.86 0.98 -10.29
C ARG A 30 20.84 1.51 -8.86
N ALA A 31 19.64 1.72 -8.31
CA ALA A 31 19.48 2.16 -6.92
C ALA A 31 19.98 1.10 -5.92
N MET A 32 19.90 -0.20 -6.24
CA MET A 32 20.50 -1.26 -5.44
C MET A 32 22.02 -1.18 -5.42
N GLY A 33 22.65 -0.72 -6.50
CA GLY A 33 24.09 -0.47 -6.57
C GLY A 33 24.54 0.71 -5.73
N ASN A 34 23.64 1.59 -5.30
CA ASN A 34 23.98 2.70 -4.42
C ASN A 34 23.98 2.24 -2.94
N PRO A 35 25.15 2.23 -2.26
CA PRO A 35 25.27 1.69 -0.90
C PRO A 35 24.42 2.47 0.13
N SER A 36 24.12 3.75 -0.12
CA SER A 36 23.31 4.57 0.79
C SER A 36 21.86 4.12 0.93
N ASN A 37 21.36 3.30 0.01
CA ASN A 37 20.00 2.74 0.06
C ASN A 37 19.89 1.45 0.89
N PHE A 38 21.02 0.82 1.24
CA PHE A 38 21.06 -0.45 1.99
C PHE A 38 20.20 -1.57 1.40
N ILE A 39 19.92 -1.54 0.09
CA ILE A 39 19.14 -2.57 -0.60
C ILE A 39 19.96 -3.86 -0.70
N LYS A 40 19.44 -4.95 -0.14
CA LYS A 40 20.08 -6.26 -0.14
C LYS A 40 19.47 -7.24 -1.14
N GLU A 41 18.23 -7.03 -1.51
CA GLU A 41 17.52 -7.87 -2.49
C GLU A 41 16.38 -7.10 -3.15
N ILE A 42 16.08 -7.49 -4.39
CA ILE A 42 14.87 -7.09 -5.10
C ILE A 42 14.04 -8.34 -5.32
N ILE A 43 12.77 -8.29 -4.98
CA ILE A 43 11.81 -9.37 -5.08
C ILE A 43 10.67 -8.92 -5.99
N VAL A 44 10.52 -9.58 -7.13
CA VAL A 44 9.32 -9.43 -7.95
C VAL A 44 8.36 -10.54 -7.62
N VAL A 45 7.13 -10.17 -7.28
CA VAL A 45 6.04 -11.11 -7.04
C VAL A 45 5.11 -11.09 -8.24
N ASP A 46 5.23 -12.09 -9.08
CA ASP A 46 4.37 -12.29 -10.24
C ASP A 46 3.01 -12.86 -9.82
N ASP A 47 1.95 -12.11 -10.06
CA ASP A 47 0.60 -12.47 -9.63
C ASP A 47 -0.16 -13.33 -10.68
N GLY A 48 0.51 -14.35 -11.20
CA GLY A 48 -0.08 -15.27 -12.17
C GLY A 48 -0.20 -14.68 -13.58
N SER A 49 0.82 -13.94 -14.02
CA SER A 49 0.86 -13.33 -15.35
C SER A 49 0.78 -14.37 -16.47
N SER A 50 0.16 -13.95 -17.58
CA SER A 50 0.04 -14.70 -18.83
C SER A 50 0.94 -14.15 -19.96
N ASP A 51 1.58 -12.99 -19.72
CA ASP A 51 2.58 -12.41 -20.62
C ASP A 51 3.99 -12.97 -20.36
N ASN A 52 5.01 -12.43 -21.03
CA ASN A 52 6.40 -12.90 -20.91
C ASN A 52 7.12 -12.33 -19.66
N SER A 53 6.42 -11.78 -18.67
CA SER A 53 7.01 -11.20 -17.45
C SER A 53 7.97 -12.16 -16.76
N VAL A 54 7.59 -13.43 -16.64
CA VAL A 54 8.38 -14.47 -15.94
C VAL A 54 9.68 -14.75 -16.68
N ASP A 55 9.61 -14.96 -17.99
CA ASP A 55 10.78 -15.28 -18.82
C ASP A 55 11.71 -14.05 -18.96
N LEU A 56 11.12 -12.85 -19.04
CA LEU A 56 11.89 -11.61 -19.00
C LEU A 56 12.78 -11.54 -17.75
N ILE A 57 12.19 -11.78 -16.56
CA ILE A 57 12.94 -11.68 -15.29
C ILE A 57 14.02 -12.75 -15.25
N LYS A 58 13.68 -14.01 -15.52
CA LYS A 58 14.63 -15.13 -15.48
C LYS A 58 15.82 -14.93 -16.40
N ASN A 59 15.58 -14.44 -17.64
CA ASN A 59 16.59 -14.37 -18.68
C ASN A 59 17.41 -13.04 -18.63
N LYS A 60 16.76 -11.92 -18.26
CA LYS A 60 17.42 -10.60 -18.30
C LYS A 60 17.77 -10.00 -16.95
N PHE A 61 17.16 -10.50 -15.87
CA PHE A 61 17.37 -9.97 -14.52
C PHE A 61 17.59 -11.09 -13.49
N PRO A 62 18.57 -12.01 -13.70
CA PRO A 62 18.77 -13.20 -12.86
C PRO A 62 19.11 -12.86 -11.41
N GLN A 63 19.58 -11.65 -11.12
CA GLN A 63 19.85 -11.14 -9.76
C GLN A 63 18.58 -10.75 -8.99
N VAL A 64 17.42 -10.69 -9.67
CA VAL A 64 16.13 -10.38 -9.07
C VAL A 64 15.46 -11.68 -8.64
N LYS A 65 15.04 -11.73 -7.39
CA LYS A 65 14.29 -12.88 -6.87
C LYS A 65 12.86 -12.87 -7.41
N LEU A 66 12.52 -13.86 -8.22
CA LEU A 66 11.16 -14.03 -8.72
C LEU A 66 10.40 -15.03 -7.86
N VAL A 67 9.18 -14.63 -7.44
CA VAL A 67 8.19 -15.50 -6.80
C VAL A 67 6.88 -15.36 -7.54
N ARG A 68 6.14 -16.48 -7.69
CA ARG A 68 4.94 -16.50 -8.54
C ARG A 68 3.74 -17.11 -7.82
N HIS A 69 2.58 -16.46 -7.94
CA HIS A 69 1.29 -17.11 -7.69
C HIS A 69 0.87 -17.96 -8.88
N LYS A 70 0.21 -19.09 -8.62
CA LYS A 70 -0.33 -19.94 -9.73
C LYS A 70 -1.47 -19.25 -10.49
N ILE A 71 -2.24 -18.41 -9.80
CA ILE A 71 -3.37 -17.62 -10.34
C ILE A 71 -3.31 -16.21 -9.75
N ASN A 72 -3.95 -15.26 -10.40
CA ASN A 72 -4.06 -13.89 -9.86
C ASN A 72 -4.79 -13.89 -8.51
N ARG A 73 -4.15 -13.34 -7.49
CA ARG A 73 -4.65 -13.22 -6.11
C ARG A 73 -4.83 -11.78 -5.66
N GLY A 74 -4.46 -10.83 -6.50
CA GLY A 74 -4.55 -9.41 -6.26
C GLY A 74 -3.34 -8.80 -5.55
N PHE A 75 -3.33 -7.47 -5.52
CA PHE A 75 -2.22 -6.66 -5.03
C PHE A 75 -1.81 -7.01 -3.60
N SER A 76 -2.76 -6.99 -2.65
CA SER A 76 -2.47 -7.24 -1.23
C SER A 76 -1.85 -8.61 -0.97
N ALA A 77 -2.31 -9.65 -1.67
CA ALA A 77 -1.77 -11.00 -1.54
C ALA A 77 -0.33 -11.08 -2.03
N SER A 78 -0.03 -10.41 -3.15
CA SER A 78 1.30 -10.35 -3.74
C SER A 78 2.27 -9.55 -2.85
N VAL A 79 1.83 -8.41 -2.32
CA VAL A 79 2.59 -7.62 -1.34
C VAL A 79 2.87 -8.45 -0.09
N ASN A 80 1.86 -9.08 0.51
CA ASN A 80 2.02 -9.89 1.72
C ASN A 80 2.99 -11.06 1.50
N LEU A 81 2.95 -11.72 0.33
CA LEU A 81 3.90 -12.78 -0.03
C LEU A 81 5.32 -12.24 -0.10
N GLY A 82 5.53 -11.11 -0.81
CA GLY A 82 6.82 -10.45 -0.92
C GLY A 82 7.40 -10.08 0.43
N VAL A 83 6.60 -9.43 1.30
CA VAL A 83 7.02 -9.06 2.67
C VAL A 83 7.34 -10.29 3.52
N LYS A 84 6.56 -11.38 3.38
CA LYS A 84 6.80 -12.64 4.12
C LYS A 84 8.17 -13.23 3.82
N ILE A 85 8.59 -13.25 2.56
CA ILE A 85 9.85 -13.87 2.11
C ILE A 85 11.05 -12.90 2.13
N ALA A 86 10.80 -11.60 2.26
CA ALA A 86 11.83 -10.57 2.40
C ALA A 86 12.76 -10.86 3.57
N LYS A 87 14.07 -10.65 3.39
CA LYS A 87 15.11 -10.85 4.42
C LYS A 87 15.48 -9.55 5.13
N GLY A 88 15.15 -8.40 4.54
CA GLY A 88 15.41 -7.08 5.11
C GLY A 88 14.64 -6.78 6.40
N ASP A 89 15.14 -5.85 7.18
CA ASP A 89 14.49 -5.28 8.37
C ASP A 89 13.39 -4.31 7.97
N LEU A 90 13.64 -3.62 6.86
CA LEU A 90 12.68 -2.76 6.17
C LEU A 90 12.29 -3.40 4.84
N VAL A 91 11.05 -3.12 4.43
CA VAL A 91 10.55 -3.48 3.11
C VAL A 91 10.12 -2.22 2.39
N CYS A 92 10.75 -1.96 1.25
CA CYS A 92 10.33 -0.93 0.32
C CYS A 92 9.35 -1.57 -0.68
N LEU A 93 8.11 -1.09 -0.68
CA LEU A 93 7.10 -1.47 -1.65
C LEU A 93 7.12 -0.44 -2.78
N ILE A 94 7.30 -0.88 -4.01
CA ILE A 94 7.16 -0.06 -5.21
C ILE A 94 6.39 -0.81 -6.29
N ASN A 95 5.50 -0.12 -6.98
CA ASN A 95 4.81 -0.67 -8.13
C ASN A 95 5.77 -0.84 -9.32
N ASN A 96 5.41 -1.70 -10.27
CA ASN A 96 6.23 -1.93 -11.47
C ASN A 96 6.25 -0.74 -12.45
N ASP A 97 5.40 0.29 -12.25
CA ASP A 97 5.36 1.56 -12.99
C ASP A 97 6.05 2.73 -12.24
N VAL A 98 6.74 2.43 -11.14
CA VAL A 98 7.51 3.41 -10.36
C VAL A 98 8.97 3.39 -10.79
N ILE A 99 9.55 4.58 -10.99
CA ILE A 99 10.96 4.80 -11.28
C ILE A 99 11.58 5.56 -10.10
N PRO A 100 12.45 4.92 -9.29
CA PRO A 100 13.09 5.58 -8.17
C PRO A 100 14.30 6.44 -8.64
N GLU A 101 14.56 7.54 -7.94
CA GLU A 101 15.84 8.20 -7.98
C GLU A 101 16.93 7.29 -7.39
N ASN A 102 18.21 7.55 -7.78
CA ASN A 102 19.31 6.65 -7.40
C ASN A 102 19.55 6.54 -5.89
N ASN A 103 19.17 7.56 -5.10
CA ASN A 103 19.35 7.63 -3.63
C ASN A 103 18.03 7.67 -2.88
N PHE A 104 16.95 7.23 -3.47
CA PHE A 104 15.57 7.44 -3.00
C PHE A 104 15.28 6.90 -1.58
N LEU A 105 16.04 5.92 -1.08
CA LEU A 105 15.85 5.40 0.28
C LEU A 105 16.73 6.09 1.32
N ALA A 106 17.86 6.67 0.93
CA ALA A 106 18.85 7.21 1.87
C ALA A 106 18.22 8.14 2.92
N ASN A 107 17.32 9.03 2.51
CA ASN A 107 16.66 9.98 3.40
C ASN A 107 15.53 9.36 4.24
N THR A 108 15.06 8.15 3.92
CA THR A 108 13.99 7.49 4.68
C THR A 108 14.52 6.75 5.91
N LEU A 109 15.78 6.30 5.87
CA LEU A 109 16.32 5.35 6.83
C LEU A 109 16.41 5.91 8.25
N GLY A 110 16.79 7.19 8.40
CA GLY A 110 16.88 7.86 9.70
C GLY A 110 15.56 7.89 10.47
N HIS A 111 14.41 7.87 9.80
CA HIS A 111 13.11 7.80 10.47
C HIS A 111 12.92 6.50 11.25
N PHE A 112 13.57 5.43 10.83
CA PHE A 112 13.46 4.11 11.45
C PHE A 112 14.40 3.89 12.65
N GLU A 113 15.18 4.88 13.08
CA GLU A 113 15.86 4.86 14.37
C GLU A 113 14.86 4.79 15.52
N LYS A 114 13.73 5.51 15.39
CA LYS A 114 12.61 5.44 16.34
C LYS A 114 11.84 4.13 16.14
N GLU A 115 11.68 3.37 17.21
CA GLU A 115 11.03 2.05 17.17
C GLU A 115 9.54 2.10 16.82
N ASP A 116 8.88 3.21 17.10
CA ASP A 116 7.47 3.44 16.81
C ASP A 116 7.21 3.87 15.36
N THR A 117 8.25 4.13 14.54
CA THR A 117 8.08 4.39 13.12
C THR A 117 7.70 3.13 12.38
N PHE A 118 6.46 3.11 11.87
CA PHE A 118 5.93 2.01 11.04
C PHE A 118 6.31 2.15 9.58
N ALA A 119 6.07 3.35 9.00
CA ALA A 119 6.25 3.53 7.58
C ALA A 119 6.66 4.96 7.19
N VAL A 120 7.31 5.07 6.03
CA VAL A 120 7.68 6.33 5.39
C VAL A 120 7.19 6.32 3.95
N SER A 121 6.36 7.30 3.58
CA SER A 121 5.93 7.52 2.19
C SER A 121 7.07 8.14 1.40
N LEU A 122 7.30 7.59 0.22
CA LEU A 122 8.17 8.21 -0.78
C LEU A 122 7.43 9.40 -1.41
N HIS A 123 8.19 10.35 -1.93
CA HIS A 123 7.66 11.51 -2.61
C HIS A 123 7.42 11.21 -4.09
N GLU A 124 6.19 11.12 -4.48
CA GLU A 124 5.75 11.12 -5.88
C GLU A 124 5.54 12.58 -6.30
N GLU A 125 6.10 12.98 -7.44
CA GLU A 125 5.96 14.34 -7.96
C GLU A 125 4.47 14.73 -8.09
N GLY A 126 4.11 15.89 -7.54
CA GLY A 126 2.72 16.39 -7.48
C GLY A 126 1.90 15.84 -6.32
N TYR A 127 2.45 14.97 -5.47
CA TYR A 127 1.75 14.36 -4.33
C TYR A 127 2.52 14.60 -3.03
N GLY A 128 1.93 15.37 -2.13
CA GLY A 128 2.43 15.58 -0.77
C GLY A 128 1.99 14.47 0.20
N TRP A 129 2.08 14.79 1.47
CA TRP A 129 1.59 13.97 2.55
C TRP A 129 0.06 13.91 2.57
N ALA A 130 -0.53 12.99 3.34
CA ALA A 130 -1.98 12.84 3.44
C ALA A 130 -2.48 13.23 4.82
N GLU A 131 -3.59 13.97 4.86
CA GLU A 131 -4.37 14.26 6.07
C GLU A 131 -5.56 13.31 6.19
N GLY A 132 -5.81 12.81 7.39
CA GLY A 132 -6.99 12.01 7.71
C GLY A 132 -8.05 12.86 8.41
N VAL A 133 -9.30 12.76 7.97
CA VAL A 133 -10.42 13.48 8.57
C VAL A 133 -11.66 12.59 8.69
N PHE A 134 -12.41 12.76 9.79
CA PHE A 134 -13.74 12.18 9.92
C PHE A 134 -14.80 13.24 9.60
N ARG A 135 -15.37 13.17 8.41
CA ARG A 135 -16.37 14.13 7.92
C ARG A 135 -17.61 13.43 7.37
N GLU A 136 -18.79 13.97 7.67
CA GLU A 136 -20.10 13.45 7.24
C GLU A 136 -20.32 11.96 7.52
N GLY A 137 -19.69 11.42 8.56
CA GLY A 137 -19.81 10.01 8.93
C GLY A 137 -18.77 9.10 8.28
N TYR A 138 -17.82 9.62 7.54
CA TYR A 138 -16.81 8.83 6.83
C TYR A 138 -15.39 9.22 7.26
N ILE A 139 -14.50 8.23 7.35
CA ILE A 139 -13.07 8.45 7.41
C ILE A 139 -12.63 8.75 5.98
N MET A 140 -12.09 9.93 5.77
CA MET A 140 -11.62 10.41 4.48
C MET A 140 -10.16 10.85 4.59
N HIS A 141 -9.50 10.95 3.47
CA HIS A 141 -8.18 11.56 3.38
C HIS A 141 -8.19 12.66 2.32
N SER A 142 -7.33 13.64 2.51
CA SER A 142 -7.05 14.70 1.55
C SER A 142 -5.54 14.84 1.38
N PRO A 143 -5.07 15.26 0.18
CA PRO A 143 -3.66 15.55 0.00
C PRO A 143 -3.28 16.79 0.81
N GLY A 144 -2.16 16.72 1.51
CA GLY A 144 -1.46 17.88 2.03
C GLY A 144 -0.75 18.63 0.89
N LYS A 145 -0.35 19.86 1.19
CA LYS A 145 0.40 20.66 0.22
C LYS A 145 1.83 20.12 0.10
N GLU A 146 2.27 19.88 -1.13
CA GLU A 146 3.66 19.52 -1.39
C GLU A 146 4.61 20.63 -0.95
N ASP A 147 5.62 20.29 -0.15
CA ASP A 147 6.67 21.19 0.30
C ASP A 147 8.00 20.44 0.51
N THR A 148 8.98 21.09 1.15
CA THR A 148 10.32 20.52 1.36
C THR A 148 10.53 19.96 2.78
N LYS A 149 9.50 19.98 3.64
CA LYS A 149 9.57 19.54 5.02
C LYS A 149 9.05 18.12 5.18
N VAL A 150 9.61 17.40 6.14
CA VAL A 150 9.06 16.12 6.58
C VAL A 150 7.74 16.34 7.30
N HIS A 151 6.72 15.57 6.94
CA HIS A 151 5.42 15.61 7.61
C HIS A 151 5.02 14.27 8.18
N SER A 152 4.25 14.26 9.26
CA SER A 152 3.43 13.12 9.61
C SER A 152 2.39 12.91 8.52
N THR A 153 2.11 11.66 8.17
CA THR A 153 1.11 11.35 7.14
C THR A 153 0.08 10.36 7.66
N PHE A 154 -1.15 10.48 7.16
CA PHE A 154 -2.24 9.59 7.54
C PHE A 154 -2.11 8.19 6.94
N TRP A 155 -1.50 8.07 5.77
CA TRP A 155 -1.25 6.80 5.13
C TRP A 155 -0.01 6.86 4.23
N VAL A 156 0.54 5.69 3.95
CA VAL A 156 1.66 5.48 3.06
C VAL A 156 1.19 4.59 1.92
N ASN A 157 1.40 5.05 0.69
CA ASN A 157 1.00 4.32 -0.50
C ASN A 157 1.71 2.96 -0.57
N GLY A 158 0.94 1.90 -0.76
CA GLY A 158 1.47 0.55 -0.91
C GLY A 158 2.31 0.32 -2.18
N GLY A 159 2.28 1.28 -3.11
CA GLY A 159 3.08 1.28 -4.34
C GLY A 159 4.31 2.19 -4.32
N SER A 160 4.53 2.95 -3.24
CA SER A 160 5.67 3.87 -3.09
C SER A 160 5.94 4.18 -1.62
N GLY A 161 6.29 3.17 -0.83
CA GLY A 161 6.53 3.34 0.59
C GLY A 161 7.51 2.36 1.21
N VAL A 162 8.11 2.76 2.33
CA VAL A 162 9.03 1.94 3.14
C VAL A 162 8.36 1.57 4.45
N PHE A 163 8.41 0.29 4.82
CA PHE A 163 7.70 -0.23 5.97
C PHE A 163 8.65 -1.04 6.87
N ARG A 164 8.51 -0.88 8.20
CA ARG A 164 9.19 -1.73 9.18
C ARG A 164 8.55 -3.12 9.18
N LYS A 165 9.29 -4.12 8.72
CA LYS A 165 8.80 -5.50 8.56
C LYS A 165 8.31 -6.13 9.85
N SER A 166 8.98 -5.86 10.99
CA SER A 166 8.55 -6.39 12.29
C SER A 166 7.17 -5.87 12.70
N LEU A 167 6.89 -4.58 12.48
CA LEU A 167 5.59 -3.97 12.74
C LEU A 167 4.54 -4.41 11.72
N TRP A 168 4.90 -4.56 10.43
CA TRP A 168 4.03 -5.15 9.42
C TRP A 168 3.51 -6.53 9.85
N LYS A 169 4.41 -7.39 10.34
CA LYS A 169 4.04 -8.71 10.86
C LYS A 169 3.11 -8.63 12.08
N LYS A 170 3.41 -7.74 13.04
CA LYS A 170 2.56 -7.50 14.23
C LYS A 170 1.16 -7.01 13.85
N LEU A 171 1.05 -6.22 12.78
CA LEU A 171 -0.22 -5.75 12.24
C LEU A 171 -0.95 -6.81 11.39
N GLY A 172 -0.32 -7.94 11.06
CA GLY A 172 -0.90 -9.01 10.26
C GLY A 172 -0.94 -8.73 8.75
N GLY A 173 -0.23 -7.71 8.28
CA GLY A 173 -0.13 -7.35 6.87
C GLY A 173 -1.37 -6.63 6.32
N MET A 174 -1.46 -6.51 4.99
CA MET A 174 -2.64 -6.02 4.28
C MET A 174 -3.77 -7.05 4.31
N ASP A 175 -5.03 -6.59 4.37
CA ASP A 175 -6.19 -7.47 4.36
C ASP A 175 -6.49 -7.92 2.91
N ASP A 176 -5.88 -9.03 2.52
CA ASP A 176 -5.97 -9.62 1.18
C ASP A 176 -7.30 -10.34 0.90
N LYS A 177 -8.19 -10.40 1.90
CA LYS A 177 -9.51 -11.02 1.77
C LYS A 177 -10.62 -9.99 1.73
N LEU A 178 -10.74 -9.19 2.78
CA LEU A 178 -11.85 -8.25 2.94
C LEU A 178 -11.81 -7.12 1.90
N LEU A 179 -10.61 -6.59 1.61
CA LEU A 179 -10.43 -5.42 0.76
C LEU A 179 -10.02 -5.77 -0.69
N SER A 180 -9.95 -7.06 -1.02
CA SER A 180 -9.68 -7.52 -2.39
C SER A 180 -10.77 -7.01 -3.37
N PRO A 181 -10.41 -6.74 -4.65
CA PRO A 181 -9.10 -6.96 -5.28
C PRO A 181 -8.12 -5.78 -5.13
N PHE A 182 -8.57 -4.54 -4.84
CA PHE A 182 -7.75 -3.34 -4.72
C PHE A 182 -8.49 -2.19 -4.02
N TYR A 183 -7.75 -1.17 -3.57
CA TYR A 183 -8.13 0.02 -2.80
C TYR A 183 -8.47 -0.24 -1.33
N TRP A 184 -7.98 0.66 -0.49
CA TRP A 184 -8.14 0.74 0.97
C TRP A 184 -7.27 -0.22 1.77
N GLU A 185 -6.52 -1.13 1.15
CA GLU A 185 -5.65 -2.09 1.84
C GLU A 185 -4.44 -1.43 2.51
N ASP A 186 -3.83 -0.46 1.82
CA ASP A 186 -2.70 0.32 2.33
C ASP A 186 -3.14 1.33 3.39
N LEU A 187 -4.27 1.99 3.17
CA LEU A 187 -4.87 2.86 4.16
C LEU A 187 -5.32 2.07 5.40
N ASP A 188 -5.85 0.86 5.23
CA ASP A 188 -6.27 -0.02 6.34
C ASP A 188 -5.10 -0.38 7.25
N ILE A 189 -3.97 -0.81 6.71
CA ILE A 189 -2.81 -1.17 7.54
C ILE A 189 -2.21 0.06 8.23
N CYS A 190 -2.17 1.21 7.55
CA CYS A 190 -1.71 2.48 8.11
C CYS A 190 -2.64 2.96 9.24
N TYR A 191 -3.94 2.90 9.05
CA TYR A 191 -4.92 3.26 10.08
C TYR A 191 -4.82 2.37 11.32
N ARG A 192 -4.63 1.06 11.13
CA ARG A 192 -4.38 0.12 12.23
C ARG A 192 -3.07 0.42 12.97
N ALA A 193 -2.05 0.87 12.26
CA ALA A 193 -0.79 1.31 12.85
C ALA A 193 -1.00 2.57 13.72
N ILE A 194 -1.68 3.59 13.19
CA ILE A 194 -1.99 4.84 13.91
C ILE A 194 -2.80 4.55 15.19
N LYS A 195 -3.80 3.68 15.12
CA LYS A 195 -4.60 3.28 16.30
C LYS A 195 -3.76 2.63 17.41
N ARG A 196 -2.59 2.09 17.08
CA ARG A 196 -1.61 1.51 18.02
C ARG A 196 -0.50 2.49 18.42
N GLY A 197 -0.66 3.78 18.07
CA GLY A 197 0.30 4.83 18.40
C GLY A 197 1.56 4.85 17.53
N LEU A 198 1.59 4.04 16.46
CA LEU A 198 2.71 4.01 15.54
C LEU A 198 2.71 5.24 14.62
N LYS A 199 3.91 5.64 14.18
CA LYS A 199 4.15 6.84 13.39
C LYS A 199 4.34 6.53 11.91
N LEU A 200 3.81 7.41 11.08
CA LEU A 200 3.99 7.40 9.63
C LEU A 200 4.49 8.79 9.21
N TYR A 201 5.43 8.80 8.28
CA TYR A 201 6.01 10.04 7.77
C TYR A 201 5.95 10.08 6.24
N TRP A 202 5.97 11.28 5.69
CA TRP A 202 6.25 11.57 4.29
C TRP A 202 7.61 12.26 4.20
N GLU A 203 8.50 11.76 3.33
CA GLU A 203 9.85 12.27 3.17
C GLU A 203 10.00 12.94 1.78
N PRO A 204 10.04 14.27 1.69
CA PRO A 204 10.09 14.99 0.42
C PRO A 204 11.35 14.73 -0.41
N ARG A 205 12.46 14.30 0.23
CA ARG A 205 13.73 14.02 -0.44
C ARG A 205 13.82 12.59 -0.98
N ALA A 206 12.87 11.73 -0.66
CA ALA A 206 12.82 10.34 -1.11
C ALA A 206 12.01 10.23 -2.42
N ARG A 207 12.57 10.73 -3.51
CA ARG A 207 11.82 10.98 -4.75
C ARG A 207 11.68 9.75 -5.63
N VAL A 208 10.48 9.60 -6.18
CA VAL A 208 10.14 8.61 -7.20
C VAL A 208 9.23 9.23 -8.26
N LEU A 209 9.39 8.79 -9.50
CA LEU A 209 8.45 9.11 -10.58
C LEU A 209 7.45 7.96 -10.72
N HIS A 210 6.16 8.23 -10.49
CA HIS A 210 5.09 7.27 -10.64
C HIS A 210 4.21 7.66 -11.84
N LYS A 211 4.22 6.85 -12.89
CA LYS A 211 3.49 7.19 -14.13
C LYS A 211 2.02 6.84 -14.08
N HIS A 212 1.56 6.18 -13.01
CA HIS A 212 0.16 5.73 -12.83
C HIS A 212 -0.39 4.94 -14.03
N GLU A 213 0.49 4.24 -14.76
CA GLU A 213 0.14 3.32 -15.86
C GLU A 213 -0.42 2.03 -15.30
N THR A 214 -1.51 2.14 -14.54
CA THR A 214 -1.97 1.09 -13.64
C THR A 214 -2.72 -0.02 -14.38
N THR A 215 -2.59 -1.25 -13.88
CA THR A 215 -3.44 -2.39 -14.27
C THR A 215 -4.93 -2.07 -14.05
N ILE A 216 -5.25 -1.21 -13.09
CA ILE A 216 -6.62 -0.79 -12.74
C ILE A 216 -7.28 -0.01 -13.88
N SER A 217 -6.51 0.78 -14.66
CA SER A 217 -7.05 1.53 -15.80
C SER A 217 -7.64 0.63 -16.91
N LYS A 218 -7.27 -0.65 -16.92
CA LYS A 218 -7.80 -1.65 -17.87
C LYS A 218 -9.21 -2.13 -17.50
N PHE A 219 -9.67 -1.87 -16.27
CA PHE A 219 -11.02 -2.25 -15.84
C PHE A 219 -12.05 -1.15 -16.15
N PRO A 220 -13.34 -1.51 -16.38
CA PRO A 220 -14.39 -0.54 -16.57
C PRO A 220 -14.49 0.44 -15.38
N LYS A 221 -14.53 1.76 -15.63
CA LYS A 221 -14.55 2.81 -14.59
C LYS A 221 -15.62 2.54 -13.51
N LYS A 222 -16.85 2.20 -13.94
CA LYS A 222 -17.97 1.88 -13.01
C LYS A 222 -17.66 0.69 -12.09
N TYR A 223 -16.92 -0.31 -12.57
CA TYR A 223 -16.48 -1.44 -11.74
C TYR A 223 -15.48 -0.98 -10.68
N VAL A 224 -14.46 -0.23 -11.08
CA VAL A 224 -13.44 0.32 -10.20
C VAL A 224 -14.06 1.19 -9.10
N GLU A 225 -14.99 2.09 -9.45
CA GLU A 225 -15.70 2.93 -8.49
C GLU A 225 -16.52 2.10 -7.49
N ARG A 226 -17.25 1.08 -7.98
CA ARG A 226 -18.03 0.18 -7.09
C ARG A 226 -17.14 -0.54 -6.07
N ILE A 227 -15.98 -1.04 -6.50
CA ILE A 227 -15.02 -1.70 -5.61
C ILE A 227 -14.49 -0.69 -4.59
N ARG A 228 -14.07 0.50 -5.02
CA ARG A 228 -13.56 1.56 -4.14
C ARG A 228 -14.58 1.96 -3.08
N GLU A 229 -15.82 2.22 -3.47
CA GLU A 229 -16.90 2.61 -2.56
C GLU A 229 -17.27 1.48 -1.59
N ARG A 230 -17.37 0.23 -2.07
CA ARG A 230 -17.58 -0.95 -1.23
C ARG A 230 -16.46 -1.10 -0.20
N ASN A 231 -15.21 -1.05 -0.63
CA ASN A 231 -14.06 -1.22 0.25
C ASN A 231 -13.96 -0.10 1.27
N HIS A 232 -14.37 1.13 0.91
CA HIS A 232 -14.49 2.23 1.87
C HIS A 232 -15.45 1.89 3.02
N LEU A 233 -16.65 1.38 2.73
CA LEU A 233 -17.58 0.94 3.75
C LEU A 233 -17.00 -0.21 4.59
N LEU A 234 -16.40 -1.21 3.96
CA LEU A 234 -15.79 -2.35 4.65
C LEU A 234 -14.63 -1.90 5.55
N PHE A 235 -13.79 -0.97 5.09
CA PHE A 235 -12.74 -0.36 5.88
C PHE A 235 -13.30 0.37 7.12
N ILE A 236 -14.34 1.20 6.96
CA ILE A 236 -14.99 1.91 8.07
C ILE A 236 -15.60 0.89 9.04
N TRP A 237 -16.35 -0.08 8.56
CA TRP A 237 -17.00 -1.08 9.40
C TRP A 237 -16.00 -1.98 10.12
N LYS A 238 -14.83 -2.25 9.53
CA LYS A 238 -13.75 -2.98 10.19
C LYS A 238 -13.09 -2.15 11.29
N ASN A 239 -12.77 -0.90 11.01
CA ASN A 239 -11.83 -0.11 11.80
C ASN A 239 -12.46 0.86 12.80
N LEU A 240 -13.70 1.29 12.57
CA LEU A 240 -14.37 2.27 13.42
C LEU A 240 -14.91 1.57 14.68
N THR A 241 -14.21 1.73 15.81
CA THR A 241 -14.53 1.09 17.09
C THR A 241 -15.26 1.99 18.08
N SER A 242 -15.16 3.32 17.94
CA SER A 242 -15.89 4.30 18.75
C SER A 242 -17.40 4.24 18.45
N GLN A 243 -18.22 4.01 19.46
CA GLN A 243 -19.69 3.99 19.32
C GLN A 243 -20.25 5.34 18.82
N SER A 244 -19.71 6.44 19.33
CA SER A 244 -20.12 7.79 18.91
C SER A 244 -19.86 8.01 17.43
N LEU A 245 -18.64 7.72 16.95
CA LEU A 245 -18.31 7.86 15.54
C LEU A 245 -19.09 6.88 14.67
N PHE A 246 -19.37 5.67 15.17
CA PHE A 246 -20.18 4.70 14.43
C PHE A 246 -21.64 5.16 14.27
N ARG A 247 -22.25 5.75 15.31
CA ARG A 247 -23.57 6.37 15.18
C ARG A 247 -23.57 7.49 14.14
N ARG A 248 -22.55 8.36 14.16
CA ARG A 248 -22.37 9.41 13.13
C ARG A 248 -22.19 8.83 11.73
N HIS A 249 -21.49 7.68 11.60
CA HIS A 249 -21.36 6.98 10.33
C HIS A 249 -22.73 6.48 9.83
N VAL A 250 -23.54 5.86 10.69
CA VAL A 250 -24.88 5.38 10.32
C VAL A 250 -25.75 6.56 9.85
N THR A 251 -25.76 7.68 10.59
CA THR A 251 -26.48 8.89 10.18
C THR A 251 -25.97 9.43 8.83
N GLY A 252 -24.66 9.47 8.63
CA GLY A 252 -24.05 9.90 7.35
C GLY A 252 -24.45 8.99 6.20
N LEU A 253 -24.49 7.68 6.44
CA LEU A 253 -24.91 6.67 5.46
C LEU A 253 -26.35 6.88 5.02
N PHE A 254 -27.28 7.10 5.97
CA PHE A 254 -28.67 7.43 5.65
C PHE A 254 -28.81 8.73 4.83
N LYS A 255 -28.08 9.79 5.23
CA LYS A 255 -28.06 11.05 4.46
C LYS A 255 -27.53 10.84 3.03
N ARG A 256 -26.49 10.00 2.86
CA ARG A 256 -25.95 9.67 1.55
C ARG A 256 -26.96 8.87 0.70
N LEU A 257 -27.65 7.91 1.29
CA LEU A 257 -28.69 7.14 0.60
C LEU A 257 -29.87 8.00 0.17
N ALA A 258 -30.28 8.97 0.98
CA ALA A 258 -31.34 9.92 0.61
C ALA A 258 -30.94 10.81 -0.57
N ARG A 259 -29.67 11.27 -0.61
CA ARG A 259 -29.17 12.09 -1.72
C ARG A 259 -28.84 11.29 -2.98
N HIS A 260 -28.42 10.03 -2.81
CA HIS A 260 -27.96 9.15 -3.88
C HIS A 260 -28.56 7.74 -3.73
N PRO A 261 -29.83 7.50 -4.08
CA PRO A 261 -30.49 6.21 -3.87
C PRO A 261 -29.77 5.02 -4.52
N GLY A 262 -29.09 5.24 -5.64
CA GLY A 262 -28.28 4.21 -6.31
C GLY A 262 -27.12 3.66 -5.48
N TYR A 263 -26.70 4.37 -4.41
CA TYR A 263 -25.68 3.93 -3.47
C TYR A 263 -26.14 2.73 -2.64
N LEU A 264 -27.45 2.46 -2.54
CA LEU A 264 -28.00 1.28 -1.87
C LEU A 264 -27.37 -0.02 -2.39
N ARG A 265 -27.10 -0.11 -3.69
CA ARG A 265 -26.43 -1.30 -4.27
C ARG A 265 -25.05 -1.54 -3.67
N ILE A 266 -24.29 -0.48 -3.41
CA ILE A 266 -22.96 -0.56 -2.79
C ILE A 266 -23.10 -1.06 -1.34
N VAL A 267 -24.07 -0.51 -0.61
CA VAL A 267 -24.35 -0.91 0.79
C VAL A 267 -24.73 -2.38 0.86
N LEU A 268 -25.63 -2.85 -0.01
CA LEU A 268 -26.07 -4.25 -0.03
C LEU A 268 -24.89 -5.20 -0.29
N VAL A 269 -24.03 -4.89 -1.28
CA VAL A 269 -22.83 -5.71 -1.56
C VAL A 269 -21.85 -5.70 -0.38
N ALA A 270 -21.70 -4.57 0.32
CA ALA A 270 -20.87 -4.51 1.52
C ALA A 270 -21.48 -5.30 2.68
N LEU A 271 -22.80 -5.27 2.86
CA LEU A 271 -23.51 -6.04 3.89
C LEU A 271 -23.35 -7.56 3.73
N LEU A 272 -23.27 -8.07 2.50
CA LEU A 272 -23.00 -9.49 2.25
C LEU A 272 -21.66 -9.95 2.87
N ARG A 273 -20.73 -9.02 3.13
CA ARG A 273 -19.40 -9.29 3.70
C ARG A 273 -19.31 -9.01 5.21
N LEU A 274 -20.41 -8.76 5.91
CA LEU A 274 -20.40 -8.48 7.35
C LEU A 274 -19.78 -9.60 8.19
N ARG A 275 -19.93 -10.87 7.79
CA ARG A 275 -19.26 -11.99 8.49
C ARG A 275 -17.74 -11.87 8.44
N GLU A 276 -17.20 -11.45 7.30
CA GLU A 276 -15.76 -11.21 7.12
C GLU A 276 -15.30 -9.99 7.93
N VAL A 277 -16.07 -8.90 7.92
CA VAL A 277 -15.82 -7.72 8.77
C VAL A 277 -15.72 -8.11 10.24
N LYS A 278 -16.71 -8.88 10.76
CA LYS A 278 -16.70 -9.35 12.16
C LYS A 278 -15.46 -10.22 12.45
N ARG A 279 -15.06 -11.08 11.51
CA ARG A 279 -13.85 -11.92 11.65
C ARG A 279 -12.58 -11.05 11.66
N ALA A 280 -12.49 -10.06 10.78
CA ALA A 280 -11.35 -9.13 10.71
C ALA A 280 -11.24 -8.31 12.01
N ARG A 281 -12.35 -7.76 12.53
CA ARG A 281 -12.37 -7.03 13.82
C ARG A 281 -11.89 -7.87 15.01
N ARG A 282 -12.18 -9.17 15.05
CA ARG A 282 -11.73 -10.06 16.13
C ARG A 282 -10.23 -10.26 16.15
N LYS A 283 -9.57 -10.18 14.99
CA LYS A 283 -8.11 -10.28 14.86
C LYS A 283 -7.37 -9.00 15.29
N GLU A 284 -8.11 -7.88 15.36
CA GLU A 284 -7.55 -6.57 15.74
C GLU A 284 -7.64 -6.30 17.26
N LYS A 285 -8.41 -7.10 17.98
CA LYS A 285 -8.44 -7.11 19.46
C LYS A 285 -7.29 -7.93 20.02
#